data_e07a952a09f235e4ae02e5251d5cd5f8
#
_entry.id   e07a952a09f235e4ae02e5251d5cd5f8
#
_cell.length_a   1.000
_cell.length_b   1.000
_cell.length_c   1.000
_cell.angle_alpha   90.00
_cell.angle_beta   90.00
_cell.angle_gamma   90.00
#
_symmetry.space_group_name_H-M   'P 1'
#
loop_
_entity.id
_entity.type
_entity.pdbx_description
1 polymer ?
#
loop_
_entity_poly.entity_id
_entity_poly.type
_entity_poly.pdbx_seq_one_letter_code
_entity_poly.pdbx_strand_id
1 'polypeptide(L)'
;NRFRYYDGETGQYLCPDPIGLEGGLNPYGYVHNPVSWVDPLGLAGCKGNKGELSKPDFYVGPAGPSSTMPSKAYRHMDSESQWAASTIENKTAPLSYFGYTKYGSGKEARDAYQIFYEKGNPGSWSDARLLGEFDTLQLYKGGVPQVKVPLANGGKGPELELFTSAYPQYGKGGAVQLLPIEKNLPVTFDKVTIIPE
;
A
#
# COMPACT_ATOMS: atom_id res chain seq x y z
N ASN A 1 8.90 -14.56 13.04
CA ASN A 1 8.61 -13.46 12.07
C ASN A 1 8.47 -14.04 10.65
N ARG A 2 7.92 -13.26 9.71
CA ARG A 2 7.54 -13.81 8.39
C ARG A 2 8.74 -14.22 7.54
N PHE A 3 9.82 -13.49 7.58
CA PHE A 3 10.97 -13.69 6.69
C PHE A 3 12.22 -14.22 7.40
N ARG A 4 12.24 -14.19 8.76
CA ARG A 4 13.34 -14.72 9.55
C ARG A 4 12.85 -15.44 10.79
N TYR A 5 13.59 -16.47 11.22
CA TYR A 5 13.37 -17.11 12.51
C TYR A 5 14.12 -16.33 13.60
N TYR A 6 13.36 -15.95 14.63
CA TYR A 6 13.89 -15.24 15.79
C TYR A 6 14.14 -16.22 16.93
N ASP A 7 15.31 -16.15 17.52
CA ASP A 7 15.68 -16.90 18.70
C ASP A 7 15.47 -16.03 19.94
N GLY A 8 14.49 -16.40 20.74
CA GLY A 8 14.15 -15.69 21.98
C GLY A 8 15.18 -15.83 23.10
N GLU A 9 16.05 -16.84 23.07
CA GLU A 9 17.09 -17.06 24.07
C GLU A 9 18.29 -16.14 23.84
N THR A 10 18.71 -15.99 22.58
CA THR A 10 19.83 -15.13 22.20
C THR A 10 19.43 -13.71 21.87
N GLY A 11 18.14 -13.46 21.62
CA GLY A 11 17.62 -12.15 21.25
C GLY A 11 17.99 -11.72 19.82
N GLN A 12 18.30 -12.65 18.94
CA GLN A 12 18.77 -12.41 17.57
C GLN A 12 18.04 -13.27 16.54
N TYR A 13 18.19 -12.90 15.27
CA TYR A 13 17.74 -13.75 14.16
C TYR A 13 18.77 -14.85 13.86
N LEU A 14 18.27 -16.03 13.45
CA LEU A 14 19.11 -17.19 13.09
C LEU A 14 19.76 -17.07 11.70
N CYS A 15 19.30 -16.15 10.86
CA CYS A 15 19.87 -15.89 9.55
C CYS A 15 20.06 -14.39 9.32
N PRO A 16 20.99 -14.01 8.42
CA PRO A 16 21.25 -12.61 8.12
C PRO A 16 20.03 -11.97 7.46
N ASP A 17 19.95 -10.64 7.58
CA ASP A 17 18.86 -9.86 6.99
C ASP A 17 18.84 -9.99 5.46
N PRO A 18 17.70 -10.40 4.84
CA PRO A 18 17.59 -10.50 3.38
C PRO A 18 17.72 -9.14 2.67
N ILE A 19 17.46 -8.03 3.37
CA ILE A 19 17.66 -6.67 2.84
C ILE A 19 19.04 -6.07 3.21
N GLY A 20 19.90 -6.87 3.85
CA GLY A 20 21.26 -6.48 4.18
C GLY A 20 21.35 -5.29 5.14
N LEU A 21 22.25 -4.34 4.84
CA LEU A 21 22.46 -3.14 5.67
C LEU A 21 21.26 -2.16 5.67
N GLU A 22 20.31 -2.32 4.77
CA GLU A 22 19.07 -1.53 4.77
C GLU A 22 18.19 -1.85 5.98
N GLY A 23 18.27 -3.08 6.54
CA GLY A 23 17.61 -3.48 7.77
C GLY A 23 18.35 -3.07 9.04
N GLY A 24 19.58 -2.55 8.94
CA GLY A 24 20.42 -2.10 10.05
C GLY A 24 21.86 -2.57 9.92
N LEU A 25 22.74 -1.99 10.76
CA LEU A 25 24.18 -2.33 10.74
C LEU A 25 24.49 -3.75 11.25
N ASN A 26 23.60 -4.32 12.08
CA ASN A 26 23.71 -5.70 12.54
C ASN A 26 22.75 -6.59 11.76
N PRO A 27 23.23 -7.41 10.81
CA PRO A 27 22.37 -8.26 9.97
C PRO A 27 21.60 -9.34 10.74
N TYR A 28 21.98 -9.63 11.98
CA TYR A 28 21.30 -10.58 12.87
C TYR A 28 20.49 -9.88 13.98
N GLY A 29 20.53 -8.55 14.05
CA GLY A 29 19.84 -7.77 15.06
C GLY A 29 18.33 -7.87 14.91
N TYR A 30 17.62 -7.94 16.05
CA TYR A 30 16.16 -7.79 16.10
C TYR A 30 15.84 -6.29 16.06
N VAL A 31 15.60 -5.68 17.18
CA VAL A 31 15.33 -4.23 17.29
C VAL A 31 16.21 -3.62 18.38
N HIS A 32 16.51 -2.35 18.29
CA HIS A 32 17.38 -1.69 19.26
C HIS A 32 16.75 -1.55 20.67
N ASN A 33 15.42 -1.64 20.78
CA ASN A 33 14.71 -1.62 22.06
C ASN A 33 13.43 -2.48 21.96
N PRO A 34 13.49 -3.76 22.40
CA PRO A 34 12.37 -4.70 22.29
C PRO A 34 11.16 -4.38 23.19
N VAL A 35 11.29 -3.42 24.12
CA VAL A 35 10.16 -2.97 24.95
C VAL A 35 9.22 -2.04 24.19
N SER A 36 9.75 -1.28 23.24
CA SER A 36 8.99 -0.27 22.47
C SER A 36 9.07 -0.43 20.96
N TRP A 37 9.84 -1.41 20.48
CA TRP A 37 10.03 -1.70 19.07
C TRP A 37 9.76 -3.18 18.78
N VAL A 38 9.16 -3.44 17.65
CA VAL A 38 8.90 -4.80 17.14
C VAL A 38 9.31 -4.86 15.67
N ASP A 39 9.70 -6.05 15.22
CA ASP A 39 9.97 -6.34 13.81
C ASP A 39 9.00 -7.43 13.32
N PRO A 40 7.79 -7.08 12.88
CA PRO A 40 6.76 -8.07 12.55
C PRO A 40 7.11 -8.95 11.37
N LEU A 41 7.92 -8.47 10.46
CA LEU A 41 8.30 -9.20 9.25
C LEU A 41 9.66 -9.89 9.37
N GLY A 42 10.50 -9.47 10.27
CA GLY A 42 11.88 -9.93 10.34
C GLY A 42 12.77 -9.24 9.30
N LEU A 43 12.57 -7.95 9.05
CA LEU A 43 13.32 -7.14 8.09
C LEU A 43 13.78 -5.81 8.68
N ALA A 44 12.89 -5.09 9.36
CA ALA A 44 13.21 -3.80 10.00
C ALA A 44 12.30 -3.56 11.21
N GLY A 45 12.86 -3.04 12.28
CA GLY A 45 12.12 -2.71 13.49
C GLY A 45 11.24 -1.48 13.33
N CYS A 46 10.00 -1.56 13.81
CA CYS A 46 9.10 -0.42 13.91
C CYS A 46 8.75 -0.12 15.37
N LYS A 47 8.49 1.14 15.69
CA LYS A 47 8.14 1.56 17.04
C LYS A 47 6.76 1.03 17.40
N GLY A 48 6.68 0.16 18.41
CA GLY A 48 5.43 -0.40 18.91
C GLY A 48 4.62 0.61 19.73
N ASN A 49 4.08 1.65 19.08
CA ASN A 49 3.12 2.54 19.72
C ASN A 49 1.71 2.04 19.50
N LYS A 50 1.04 1.63 20.56
CA LYS A 50 -0.42 1.45 20.56
C LYS A 50 -1.06 2.82 20.29
N GLY A 51 -1.44 3.08 19.04
CA GLY A 51 -2.27 4.23 18.67
C GLY A 51 -1.75 5.18 17.60
N GLU A 52 -0.45 5.21 17.26
CA GLU A 52 0.02 5.89 16.07
C GLU A 52 0.29 4.87 14.97
N LEU A 53 -0.41 5.01 13.87
CA LEU A 53 -0.10 4.33 12.61
C LEU A 53 1.27 4.80 12.17
N SER A 54 2.32 4.09 12.59
CA SER A 54 3.69 4.40 12.21
C SER A 54 3.80 4.32 10.68
N LYS A 55 4.55 5.26 10.12
CA LYS A 55 4.97 5.19 8.72
C LYS A 55 5.62 3.81 8.52
N PRO A 56 5.25 3.04 7.50
CA PRO A 56 5.95 1.81 7.21
C PRO A 56 7.41 2.13 6.90
N ASP A 57 8.33 1.45 7.56
CA ASP A 57 9.76 1.61 7.32
C ASP A 57 10.21 0.95 6.00
N PHE A 58 9.29 0.25 5.35
CA PHE A 58 9.52 -0.43 4.06
C PHE A 58 8.22 -0.49 3.25
N TYR A 59 8.37 -0.74 1.95
CA TYR A 59 7.27 -0.91 0.99
C TYR A 59 7.38 -2.27 0.32
N VAL A 60 6.24 -2.88 0.02
CA VAL A 60 6.18 -4.10 -0.77
C VAL A 60 5.74 -3.73 -2.18
N GLY A 61 6.65 -3.91 -3.13
CA GLY A 61 6.40 -3.78 -4.58
C GLY A 61 6.38 -5.14 -5.27
N PRO A 62 6.25 -5.16 -6.60
CA PRO A 62 6.28 -6.40 -7.40
C PRO A 62 7.57 -7.22 -7.24
N ALA A 63 8.68 -6.56 -6.94
CA ALA A 63 9.99 -7.20 -6.72
C ALA A 63 10.21 -7.68 -5.28
N GLY A 64 9.26 -7.46 -4.36
CA GLY A 64 9.38 -7.79 -2.95
C GLY A 64 9.59 -6.57 -2.04
N PRO A 65 9.95 -6.81 -0.76
CA PRO A 65 10.16 -5.75 0.21
C PRO A 65 11.31 -4.81 -0.21
N SER A 66 11.11 -3.50 -0.02
CA SER A 66 12.11 -2.47 -0.29
C SER A 66 11.93 -1.30 0.67
N SER A 67 13.02 -0.63 1.03
CA SER A 67 13.02 0.63 1.79
C SER A 67 12.54 1.82 0.94
N THR A 68 12.54 1.67 -0.38
CA THR A 68 12.09 2.69 -1.33
C THR A 68 10.85 2.22 -2.07
N MET A 69 9.93 3.14 -2.34
CA MET A 69 8.77 2.85 -3.17
C MET A 69 9.20 2.55 -4.61
N PRO A 70 8.53 1.62 -5.31
CA PRO A 70 8.62 1.53 -6.76
C PRO A 70 8.40 2.90 -7.40
N SER A 71 9.13 3.23 -8.47
CA SER A 71 9.05 4.54 -9.14
C SER A 71 7.67 4.85 -9.73
N LYS A 72 6.87 3.82 -10.03
CA LYS A 72 5.52 3.95 -10.55
C LYS A 72 4.49 3.35 -9.62
N ALA A 73 3.38 4.05 -9.49
CA ALA A 73 2.19 3.56 -8.79
C ALA A 73 0.94 3.76 -9.65
N TYR A 74 -0.10 3.03 -9.29
CA TYR A 74 -1.34 2.93 -10.05
C TYR A 74 -2.54 3.18 -9.14
N ARG A 75 -3.45 4.00 -9.63
CA ARG A 75 -4.74 4.21 -9.00
C ARG A 75 -5.85 3.81 -9.96
N HIS A 76 -6.65 2.85 -9.53
CA HIS A 76 -7.91 2.50 -10.21
C HIS A 76 -9.04 3.35 -9.65
N MET A 77 -9.86 3.89 -10.52
CA MET A 77 -10.96 4.81 -10.21
C MET A 77 -12.20 4.41 -11.01
N ASP A 78 -13.35 4.87 -10.54
CA ASP A 78 -14.61 4.69 -11.25
C ASP A 78 -14.68 5.62 -12.47
N SER A 79 -14.78 5.03 -13.67
CA SER A 79 -14.82 5.79 -14.92
C SER A 79 -16.16 6.51 -15.18
N GLU A 80 -17.21 6.13 -14.44
CA GLU A 80 -18.52 6.77 -14.50
C GLU A 80 -18.73 7.82 -13.40
N SER A 81 -17.71 8.05 -12.56
CA SER A 81 -17.78 9.07 -11.51
C SER A 81 -17.89 10.47 -12.08
N GLN A 82 -18.57 11.38 -11.36
CA GLN A 82 -18.67 12.79 -11.77
C GLN A 82 -17.31 13.49 -11.95
N TRP A 83 -16.23 12.92 -11.38
CA TRP A 83 -14.87 13.47 -11.47
C TRP A 83 -14.03 12.87 -12.60
N ALA A 84 -14.54 11.83 -13.28
CA ALA A 84 -13.76 11.10 -14.28
C ALA A 84 -13.33 11.99 -15.45
N ALA A 85 -14.25 12.78 -16.02
CA ALA A 85 -13.95 13.70 -17.13
C ALA A 85 -12.84 14.70 -16.78
N SER A 86 -12.95 15.35 -15.63
CA SER A 86 -11.93 16.29 -15.15
C SER A 86 -10.59 15.61 -14.87
N THR A 87 -10.59 14.38 -14.35
CA THR A 87 -9.36 13.62 -14.14
C THR A 87 -8.67 13.25 -15.45
N ILE A 88 -9.43 12.90 -16.48
CA ILE A 88 -8.89 12.61 -17.81
C ILE A 88 -8.27 13.86 -18.45
N GLU A 89 -8.99 14.97 -18.38
CA GLU A 89 -8.56 16.23 -18.99
C GLU A 89 -7.32 16.81 -18.31
N ASN A 90 -7.37 16.94 -16.98
CA ASN A 90 -6.32 17.62 -16.21
C ASN A 90 -5.20 16.67 -15.76
N LYS A 91 -5.37 15.36 -15.89
CA LYS A 91 -4.46 14.32 -15.39
C LYS A 91 -4.13 14.48 -13.90
N THR A 92 -5.08 14.96 -13.12
CA THR A 92 -4.92 15.15 -11.68
C THR A 92 -6.12 14.62 -10.93
N ALA A 93 -5.88 14.06 -9.74
CA ALA A 93 -6.94 13.72 -8.80
C ALA A 93 -6.41 13.72 -7.36
N PRO A 94 -7.28 13.96 -6.35
CA PRO A 94 -6.94 13.71 -4.96
C PRO A 94 -6.60 12.23 -4.77
N LEU A 95 -5.41 11.92 -4.25
CA LEU A 95 -4.99 10.54 -4.02
C LEU A 95 -5.74 9.93 -2.83
N SER A 96 -6.25 8.73 -3.06
CA SER A 96 -6.75 7.83 -2.01
C SER A 96 -6.00 6.50 -2.11
N TYR A 97 -6.67 5.36 -2.06
CA TYR A 97 -6.02 4.07 -2.22
C TYR A 97 -5.28 3.94 -3.54
N PHE A 98 -4.06 3.43 -3.48
CA PHE A 98 -3.22 3.13 -4.64
C PHE A 98 -2.33 1.91 -4.36
N GLY A 99 -1.76 1.35 -5.40
CA GLY A 99 -0.83 0.21 -5.31
C GLY A 99 0.18 0.21 -6.44
N TYR A 100 0.94 -0.87 -6.52
CA TYR A 100 2.06 -0.99 -7.46
C TYR A 100 1.79 -1.94 -8.62
N THR A 101 0.61 -2.57 -8.65
CA THR A 101 0.23 -3.48 -9.72
C THR A 101 -0.68 -2.77 -10.71
N LYS A 102 -0.31 -2.83 -11.99
CA LYS A 102 -1.12 -2.36 -13.10
C LYS A 102 -2.04 -3.49 -13.55
N TYR A 103 -3.30 -3.40 -13.19
CA TYR A 103 -4.30 -4.35 -13.68
C TYR A 103 -4.75 -3.99 -15.09
N GLY A 104 -5.00 -5.02 -15.90
CA GLY A 104 -5.35 -4.85 -17.32
C GLY A 104 -6.83 -4.58 -17.57
N SER A 105 -7.69 -4.84 -16.57
CA SER A 105 -9.14 -4.65 -16.67
C SER A 105 -9.75 -4.16 -15.36
N GLY A 106 -10.94 -3.54 -15.46
CA GLY A 106 -11.70 -3.11 -14.28
C GLY A 106 -12.09 -4.28 -13.39
N LYS A 107 -12.44 -5.41 -14.00
CA LYS A 107 -12.77 -6.65 -13.28
C LYS A 107 -11.58 -7.17 -12.45
N GLU A 108 -10.37 -7.24 -13.05
CA GLU A 108 -9.16 -7.65 -12.31
C GLU A 108 -8.86 -6.70 -11.14
N ALA A 109 -8.98 -5.40 -11.36
CA ALA A 109 -8.78 -4.41 -10.31
C ALA A 109 -9.79 -4.56 -9.17
N ARG A 110 -11.09 -4.73 -9.47
CA ARG A 110 -12.12 -4.94 -8.44
C ARG A 110 -11.87 -6.23 -7.66
N ASP A 111 -11.52 -7.32 -8.35
CA ASP A 111 -11.22 -8.61 -7.71
C ASP A 111 -10.02 -8.50 -6.75
N ALA A 112 -8.94 -7.85 -7.20
CA ALA A 112 -7.72 -7.69 -6.42
C ALA A 112 -7.87 -6.70 -5.25
N TYR A 113 -8.56 -5.57 -5.45
CA TYR A 113 -8.80 -4.58 -4.39
C TYR A 113 -10.04 -4.86 -3.55
N GLN A 114 -10.80 -5.93 -3.85
CA GLN A 114 -12.04 -6.28 -3.15
C GLN A 114 -13.05 -5.12 -3.15
N ILE A 115 -13.23 -4.49 -4.30
CA ILE A 115 -14.12 -3.33 -4.46
C ILE A 115 -15.56 -3.81 -4.60
N PHE A 116 -16.44 -3.29 -3.72
CA PHE A 116 -17.87 -3.52 -3.84
C PHE A 116 -18.41 -2.95 -5.16
N TYR A 117 -18.98 -3.83 -5.95
CA TYR A 117 -19.55 -3.50 -7.25
C TYR A 117 -20.97 -4.04 -7.35
N GLU A 118 -21.91 -3.15 -7.51
CA GLU A 118 -23.31 -3.47 -7.78
C GLU A 118 -23.89 -2.42 -8.73
N LYS A 119 -24.12 -2.83 -9.98
CA LYS A 119 -24.57 -1.93 -11.02
C LYS A 119 -25.89 -1.26 -10.64
N GLY A 120 -25.94 0.07 -10.68
CA GLY A 120 -27.11 0.87 -10.35
C GLY A 120 -27.29 1.16 -8.86
N ASN A 121 -26.41 0.70 -7.97
CA ASN A 121 -26.39 1.07 -6.56
C ASN A 121 -25.56 2.36 -6.36
N PRO A 122 -26.14 3.47 -5.88
CA PRO A 122 -25.41 4.73 -5.70
C PRO A 122 -24.27 4.64 -4.67
N GLY A 123 -24.25 3.63 -3.80
CA GLY A 123 -23.19 3.41 -2.81
C GLY A 123 -22.05 2.52 -3.30
N SER A 124 -22.14 2.04 -4.54
CA SER A 124 -21.18 1.14 -5.15
C SER A 124 -20.40 1.85 -6.26
N TRP A 125 -19.25 1.29 -6.63
CA TRP A 125 -18.58 1.71 -7.86
C TRP A 125 -19.33 1.18 -9.08
N SER A 126 -19.34 1.96 -10.17
CA SER A 126 -19.87 1.49 -11.45
C SER A 126 -18.88 0.54 -12.13
N ASP A 127 -17.58 0.84 -11.97
CA ASP A 127 -16.45 0.04 -12.47
C ASP A 127 -15.15 0.39 -11.73
N ALA A 128 -14.01 -0.06 -12.21
CA ALA A 128 -12.69 0.34 -11.78
C ALA A 128 -11.77 0.59 -12.99
N ARG A 129 -12.33 1.11 -14.06
CA ARG A 129 -11.71 1.16 -15.40
C ARG A 129 -10.87 2.41 -15.63
N LEU A 130 -11.06 3.48 -14.87
CA LEU A 130 -10.22 4.66 -15.01
C LEU A 130 -8.90 4.44 -14.26
N LEU A 131 -7.83 4.19 -15.02
CA LEU A 131 -6.50 3.91 -14.52
C LEU A 131 -5.61 5.14 -14.64
N GLY A 132 -5.14 5.64 -13.50
CA GLY A 132 -4.08 6.66 -13.38
C GLY A 132 -2.74 6.02 -13.04
N GLU A 133 -1.72 6.34 -13.82
CA GLU A 133 -0.32 5.97 -13.58
C GLU A 133 0.44 7.22 -13.17
N PHE A 134 1.22 7.16 -12.08
CA PHE A 134 1.94 8.33 -11.57
C PHE A 134 3.30 7.96 -10.98
N ASP A 135 4.21 8.95 -10.95
CA ASP A 135 5.52 8.83 -10.34
C ASP A 135 5.41 8.98 -8.81
N THR A 136 5.93 8.01 -8.07
CA THR A 136 5.89 7.99 -6.60
C THR A 136 6.76 9.05 -5.94
N LEU A 137 7.66 9.72 -6.67
CA LEU A 137 8.43 10.85 -6.15
C LEU A 137 7.53 11.98 -5.63
N GLN A 138 6.30 12.11 -6.18
CA GLN A 138 5.29 13.06 -5.69
C GLN A 138 4.87 12.79 -4.24
N LEU A 139 5.11 11.58 -3.74
CA LEU A 139 4.75 11.16 -2.39
C LEU A 139 5.90 11.33 -1.38
N TYR A 140 7.01 11.92 -1.78
CA TYR A 140 8.14 12.17 -0.88
C TYR A 140 8.17 13.61 -0.38
N LYS A 141 8.54 13.80 0.89
CA LYS A 141 8.83 15.11 1.48
C LYS A 141 10.15 15.03 2.23
N GLY A 142 11.14 15.78 1.77
CA GLY A 142 12.49 15.72 2.35
C GLY A 142 13.12 14.32 2.29
N GLY A 143 12.89 13.58 1.20
CA GLY A 143 13.38 12.20 1.03
C GLY A 143 12.62 11.14 1.82
N VAL A 144 11.57 11.52 2.57
CA VAL A 144 10.77 10.60 3.37
C VAL A 144 9.41 10.35 2.70
N PRO A 145 9.04 9.08 2.44
CA PRO A 145 7.74 8.73 1.90
C PRO A 145 6.59 9.21 2.80
N GLN A 146 5.60 9.86 2.21
CA GLN A 146 4.42 10.37 2.91
C GLN A 146 3.21 9.47 2.68
N VAL A 147 3.37 8.19 2.96
CA VAL A 147 2.34 7.17 2.78
C VAL A 147 2.17 6.33 4.04
N LYS A 148 1.04 5.67 4.14
CA LYS A 148 0.70 4.78 5.25
C LYS A 148 -0.06 3.57 4.75
N VAL A 149 0.07 2.46 5.47
CA VAL A 149 -0.79 1.28 5.30
C VAL A 149 -2.16 1.60 5.89
N PRO A 150 -3.26 1.34 5.16
CA PRO A 150 -4.61 1.52 5.72
C PRO A 150 -4.88 0.54 6.86
N LEU A 151 -5.81 0.89 7.72
CA LEU A 151 -6.42 -0.06 8.65
C LEU A 151 -7.35 -0.99 7.90
N ALA A 152 -7.39 -2.24 8.33
CA ALA A 152 -8.31 -3.24 7.82
C ALA A 152 -9.77 -2.81 7.99
N ASN A 153 -10.64 -3.49 7.29
CA ASN A 153 -12.08 -3.29 7.40
C ASN A 153 -12.52 -1.84 7.13
N GLY A 154 -11.99 -1.24 6.07
CA GLY A 154 -12.32 0.13 5.67
C GLY A 154 -11.92 1.19 6.69
N GLY A 155 -10.83 0.97 7.42
CA GLY A 155 -10.32 1.87 8.43
C GLY A 155 -10.95 1.72 9.82
N LYS A 156 -11.77 0.69 10.04
CA LYS A 156 -12.46 0.42 11.31
C LYS A 156 -11.81 -0.71 12.12
N GLY A 157 -10.94 -1.49 11.50
CA GLY A 157 -10.23 -2.58 12.17
C GLY A 157 -9.02 -2.08 12.96
N PRO A 158 -8.54 -2.86 13.94
CA PRO A 158 -7.35 -2.51 14.70
C PRO A 158 -6.04 -2.86 13.97
N GLU A 159 -6.10 -3.64 12.91
CA GLU A 159 -4.93 -4.18 12.20
C GLU A 159 -4.63 -3.39 10.93
N LEU A 160 -3.35 -3.33 10.57
CA LEU A 160 -2.91 -2.78 9.30
C LEU A 160 -3.17 -3.79 8.17
N GLU A 161 -3.69 -3.32 7.05
CA GLU A 161 -4.01 -4.13 5.88
C GLU A 161 -3.20 -3.66 4.67
N LEU A 162 -1.96 -4.14 4.55
CA LEU A 162 -1.11 -3.84 3.40
C LEU A 162 -1.62 -4.55 2.13
N PHE A 163 -2.07 -5.80 2.29
CA PHE A 163 -2.66 -6.60 1.21
C PHE A 163 -4.15 -6.73 1.45
N THR A 164 -4.95 -6.42 0.44
CA THR A 164 -6.40 -6.51 0.53
C THR A 164 -6.87 -7.92 0.89
N SER A 165 -7.64 -8.05 1.96
CA SER A 165 -8.13 -9.33 2.48
C SER A 165 -9.45 -9.22 3.26
N ALA A 166 -9.85 -8.01 3.66
CA ALA A 166 -10.95 -7.78 4.58
C ALA A 166 -12.34 -8.12 4.01
N TYR A 167 -12.47 -8.15 2.68
CA TYR A 167 -13.76 -8.33 2.02
C TYR A 167 -13.74 -9.46 0.97
N PRO A 168 -13.53 -10.74 1.38
CA PRO A 168 -13.38 -11.86 0.45
C PRO A 168 -14.64 -12.12 -0.39
N GLN A 169 -15.81 -11.61 0.03
CA GLN A 169 -17.05 -11.68 -0.73
C GLN A 169 -17.05 -10.80 -1.99
N TYR A 170 -16.13 -9.83 -2.10
CA TYR A 170 -16.05 -8.91 -3.23
C TYR A 170 -14.90 -9.23 -4.20
N GLY A 171 -14.00 -10.15 -3.83
CA GLY A 171 -12.89 -10.54 -4.70
C GLY A 171 -11.81 -11.31 -3.96
N LYS A 172 -10.83 -11.81 -4.73
CA LYS A 172 -9.71 -12.61 -4.21
C LYS A 172 -8.80 -11.84 -3.27
N GLY A 173 -8.69 -10.54 -3.47
CA GLY A 173 -7.76 -9.70 -2.73
C GLY A 173 -6.31 -9.89 -3.14
N GLY A 174 -5.39 -9.54 -2.24
CA GLY A 174 -3.94 -9.67 -2.42
C GLY A 174 -3.29 -8.48 -3.12
N ALA A 175 -4.04 -7.43 -3.47
CA ALA A 175 -3.44 -6.18 -3.95
C ALA A 175 -2.75 -5.43 -2.81
N VAL A 176 -1.56 -4.89 -3.10
CA VAL A 176 -0.94 -3.90 -2.21
C VAL A 176 -1.80 -2.64 -2.23
N GLN A 177 -2.13 -2.14 -1.04
CA GLN A 177 -2.88 -0.89 -0.90
C GLN A 177 -2.19 0.06 0.09
N LEU A 178 -2.03 1.29 -0.35
CA LEU A 178 -1.47 2.37 0.45
C LEU A 178 -2.36 3.61 0.38
N LEU A 179 -2.20 4.48 1.35
CA LEU A 179 -2.84 5.80 1.42
C LEU A 179 -1.78 6.89 1.58
N PRO A 180 -1.98 8.09 1.05
CA PRO A 180 -1.17 9.23 1.45
C PRO A 180 -1.45 9.57 2.93
N ILE A 181 -0.44 10.10 3.63
CA ILE A 181 -0.61 10.61 5.01
C ILE A 181 -1.50 11.84 4.97
N GLU A 182 -1.24 12.76 4.05
CA GLU A 182 -2.07 13.93 3.80
C GLU A 182 -3.36 13.52 3.08
N LYS A 183 -4.48 13.80 3.71
CA LYS A 183 -5.79 13.51 3.12
C LYS A 183 -6.02 14.35 1.86
N ASN A 184 -6.46 13.69 0.79
CA ASN A 184 -6.75 14.33 -0.50
C ASN A 184 -5.51 14.99 -1.16
N LEU A 185 -4.30 14.50 -0.88
CA LEU A 185 -3.09 14.95 -1.57
C LEU A 185 -3.32 14.90 -3.09
N PRO A 186 -3.24 16.01 -3.82
CA PRO A 186 -3.36 15.99 -5.27
C PRO A 186 -2.13 15.34 -5.89
N VAL A 187 -2.33 14.41 -6.81
CA VAL A 187 -1.25 13.84 -7.63
C VAL A 187 -1.50 14.09 -9.09
N THR A 188 -0.42 14.27 -9.83
CA THR A 188 -0.44 14.39 -11.29
C THR A 188 -0.13 13.03 -11.89
N PHE A 189 -0.99 12.57 -12.78
CA PHE A 189 -0.80 11.31 -13.50
C PHE A 189 0.03 11.55 -14.77
N ASP A 190 1.04 10.73 -14.99
CA ASP A 190 1.78 10.67 -16.25
C ASP A 190 0.85 10.23 -17.38
N LYS A 191 -0.03 9.27 -17.05
CA LYS A 191 -1.00 8.72 -17.97
C LYS A 191 -2.33 8.43 -17.27
N VAL A 192 -3.42 8.76 -17.93
CA VAL A 192 -4.79 8.35 -17.56
C VAL A 192 -5.38 7.57 -18.70
N THR A 193 -5.95 6.40 -18.44
CA THR A 193 -6.46 5.49 -19.47
C THR A 193 -7.74 4.84 -18.97
N ILE A 194 -8.72 4.68 -19.84
CA ILE A 194 -9.87 3.80 -19.60
C ILE A 194 -9.50 2.40 -20.09
N ILE A 195 -9.37 1.47 -19.16
CA ILE A 195 -9.04 0.07 -19.44
C ILE A 195 -10.32 -0.74 -19.72
N PRO A 196 -10.22 -1.94 -20.34
CA PRO A 196 -11.37 -2.84 -20.55
C PRO A 196 -12.08 -3.20 -19.23
N GLU A 197 -13.28 -3.73 -19.39
CA GLU A 197 -14.02 -4.36 -18.27
C GLU A 197 -13.48 -5.72 -17.91
#